data_48839b9239e232e887a286e9cf63b370
#
_entry.id   48839b9239e232e887a286e9cf63b370
#
_cell.length_a   1.000
_cell.length_b   1.000
_cell.length_c   1.000
_cell.angle_alpha   90.00
_cell.angle_beta   90.00
_cell.angle_gamma   90.00
#
_symmetry.space_group_name_H-M   'P 1'
#
loop_
_entity.id
_entity.type
_entity.pdbx_description
1 polymer ?
#
loop_
_entity_poly.entity_id
_entity_poly.type
_entity_poly.pdbx_seq_one_letter_code
_entity_poly.pdbx_strand_id
1 'polypeptide(L)' 'MKTREIRELSTKELLERLETEKENLVRLKLNHSISTLDNPMQIKVVRRNIARIATELRLREINQ' A
#
# COMPACT_ATOMS: atom_id res chain seq x y z
N MET A 1 0.93 -3.81 -7.00
CA MET A 1 2.22 -3.26 -7.47
C MET A 1 3.30 -4.32 -7.46
N LYS A 2 4.14 -4.30 -8.47
CA LYS A 2 5.27 -5.22 -8.51
C LYS A 2 6.46 -4.61 -7.77
N THR A 3 7.29 -5.46 -7.18
CA THR A 3 8.47 -5.01 -6.44
C THR A 3 9.40 -4.14 -7.30
N ARG A 4 9.53 -4.47 -8.58
CA ARG A 4 10.35 -3.69 -9.51
C ARG A 4 9.86 -2.24 -9.62
N GLU A 5 8.55 -2.04 -9.73
CA GLU A 5 7.96 -0.71 -9.82
C GLU A 5 8.24 0.10 -8.57
N ILE A 6 8.14 -0.54 -7.41
CA ILE A 6 8.40 0.11 -6.12
C ILE A 6 9.86 0.56 -6.03
N ARG A 7 10.80 -0.26 -6.48
CA ARG A 7 12.23 0.07 -6.45
C ARG A 7 12.60 1.24 -7.34
N GLU A 8 11.84 1.46 -8.41
CA GLU A 8 12.09 2.54 -9.35
C GLU A 8 11.61 3.90 -8.85
N LEU A 9 10.74 3.92 -7.84
CA LEU A 9 10.21 5.17 -7.29
C LEU A 9 11.19 5.81 -6.33
N SER A 10 11.18 7.15 -6.29
CA SER A 10 11.96 7.89 -5.31
C SER A 10 11.37 7.69 -3.92
N THR A 11 12.16 7.99 -2.87
CA THR A 11 11.70 7.88 -1.49
C THR A 11 10.49 8.78 -1.24
N LYS A 12 10.51 9.99 -1.78
CA LYS A 12 9.39 10.92 -1.65
C LYS A 12 8.12 10.36 -2.31
N GLU A 13 8.25 9.79 -3.51
CA GLU A 13 7.12 9.18 -4.21
C GLU A 13 6.57 7.99 -3.45
N LEU A 14 7.45 7.19 -2.85
CA LEU A 14 7.02 6.04 -2.03
C LEU A 14 6.25 6.48 -0.80
N LEU A 15 6.68 7.55 -0.14
CA LEU A 15 5.97 8.08 1.02
C LEU A 15 4.58 8.58 0.65
N GLU A 16 4.46 9.28 -0.47
CA GLU A 16 3.18 9.75 -0.97
C GLU A 16 2.27 8.58 -1.33
N ARG A 17 2.83 7.57 -2.00
CA ARG A 17 2.09 6.37 -2.38
C ARG A 17 1.61 5.61 -1.14
N LEU A 18 2.45 5.53 -0.11
CA LEU A 18 2.10 4.85 1.13
C LEU A 18 0.90 5.52 1.79
N GLU A 19 0.88 6.85 1.86
CA GLU A 19 -0.25 7.58 2.43
C GLU A 19 -1.53 7.35 1.63
N THR A 20 -1.43 7.40 0.30
CA THR A 20 -2.57 7.16 -0.58
C THR A 20 -3.14 5.76 -0.38
N GLU A 21 -2.27 4.75 -0.30
CA GLU A 21 -2.70 3.36 -0.12
C GLU A 21 -3.32 3.14 1.26
N LYS A 22 -2.80 3.80 2.31
CA LYS A 22 -3.39 3.73 3.65
C LYS A 22 -4.81 4.30 3.68
N GLU A 23 -5.01 5.45 3.04
CA GLU A 23 -6.32 6.07 2.93
C GLU A 23 -7.29 5.17 2.17
N ASN A 24 -6.80 4.57 1.09
CA ASN A 24 -7.57 3.64 0.28
C ASN A 24 -8.00 2.41 1.09
N LEU A 25 -7.09 1.89 1.92
CA LEU A 25 -7.39 0.74 2.77
C LEU A 25 -8.50 1.06 3.77
N VAL A 26 -8.44 2.24 4.40
CA VAL A 26 -9.46 2.68 5.36
C VAL A 26 -10.82 2.77 4.66
N ARG A 27 -10.85 3.36 3.46
CA ARG A 27 -12.08 3.48 2.69
C ARG A 27 -12.66 2.12 2.30
N LEU A 28 -11.81 1.20 1.86
CA LEU A 28 -12.26 -0.14 1.47
C LEU A 28 -12.80 -0.92 2.66
N LYS A 29 -12.16 -0.80 3.82
CA LYS A 29 -12.64 -1.46 5.04
C LYS A 29 -14.00 -0.91 5.47
N LEU A 30 -14.18 0.40 5.39
CA LEU A 30 -15.44 1.04 5.73
C LEU A 30 -16.55 0.57 4.78
N ASN A 31 -16.28 0.60 3.48
CA ASN A 31 -17.26 0.14 2.49
C ASN A 31 -17.62 -1.32 2.69
N HIS A 32 -16.65 -2.16 3.01
CA HIS A 32 -16.89 -3.58 3.24
C HIS A 32 -17.75 -3.82 4.49
N SER A 33 -17.59 -3.02 5.53
CA SER A 33 -18.40 -3.15 6.74
C SER A 33 -19.85 -2.70 6.51
N ILE A 34 -20.07 -1.76 5.57
CA ILE A 34 -21.42 -1.29 5.22
C ILE A 34 -22.08 -2.26 4.25
N SER A 35 -21.31 -2.80 3.29
CA SER A 35 -21.82 -3.71 2.26
C SER A 35 -20.93 -4.93 2.17
N THR A 36 -21.47 -6.08 2.55
CA THR A 36 -20.76 -7.35 2.48
C THR A 36 -20.63 -7.89 1.05
N LEU A 37 -21.24 -7.19 0.08
CA LEU A 37 -21.17 -7.59 -1.33
C LEU A 37 -19.86 -7.18 -1.99
N ASP A 38 -19.11 -6.27 -1.37
CA ASP A 38 -17.82 -5.82 -1.91
C ASP A 38 -16.79 -6.95 -1.84
N ASN A 39 -15.94 -6.97 -2.86
CA ASN A 39 -14.93 -8.01 -3.01
C ASN A 39 -13.77 -7.79 -2.03
N PRO A 40 -13.57 -8.70 -1.03
CA PRO A 40 -12.49 -8.56 -0.06
C PRO A 40 -11.09 -8.68 -0.68
N MET A 41 -11.01 -9.15 -1.91
CA MET A 41 -9.74 -9.24 -2.63
C MET A 41 -9.03 -7.89 -2.75
N GLN A 42 -9.79 -6.81 -2.94
CA GLN A 42 -9.21 -5.47 -3.03
C GLN A 42 -8.49 -5.08 -1.73
N ILE A 43 -9.05 -5.46 -0.59
CA ILE A 43 -8.43 -5.19 0.70
C ILE A 43 -7.10 -5.92 0.81
N LYS A 44 -7.03 -7.17 0.39
CA LYS A 44 -5.80 -7.95 0.40
C LYS A 44 -4.73 -7.35 -0.49
N VAL A 45 -5.11 -6.91 -1.69
CA VAL A 45 -4.19 -6.29 -2.64
C VAL A 45 -3.59 -5.01 -2.06
N VAL A 46 -4.43 -4.15 -1.50
CA VAL A 46 -3.97 -2.89 -0.91
C VAL A 46 -3.05 -3.14 0.29
N ARG A 47 -3.38 -4.11 1.14
CA ARG A 47 -2.52 -4.48 2.27
C ARG A 47 -1.14 -4.94 1.81
N ARG A 48 -1.08 -5.74 0.75
CA ARG A 48 0.18 -6.20 0.17
C ARG A 48 0.99 -5.05 -0.40
N ASN A 49 0.33 -4.11 -1.06
CA ASN A 49 1.00 -2.93 -1.60
C ASN A 49 1.61 -2.09 -0.48
N ILE A 50 0.87 -1.87 0.61
CA ILE A 50 1.36 -1.14 1.77
C ILE A 50 2.60 -1.85 2.36
N ALA A 51 2.51 -3.17 2.54
CA ALA A 51 3.62 -3.95 3.08
C ALA A 51 4.86 -3.86 2.21
N ARG A 52 4.72 -3.94 0.90
CA ARG A 52 5.84 -3.85 -0.04
C ARG A 52 6.50 -2.48 -0.02
N ILE A 53 5.68 -1.43 -0.01
CA ILE A 53 6.18 -0.05 0.04
C ILE A 53 6.92 0.18 1.37
N ALA A 54 6.33 -0.24 2.48
CA ALA A 54 6.94 -0.09 3.79
C ALA A 54 8.26 -0.85 3.89
N THR A 55 8.32 -2.05 3.32
CA THR A 55 9.54 -2.86 3.30
C THR A 55 10.66 -2.16 2.53
N GLU A 56 10.35 -1.61 1.36
CA GLU A 56 11.35 -0.90 0.56
C GLU A 56 11.85 0.35 1.27
N LEU A 57 10.96 1.10 1.90
CA LEU A 57 11.35 2.28 2.67
C LEU A 57 12.28 1.92 3.82
N ARG A 58 11.98 0.83 4.51
CA ARG A 58 12.81 0.35 5.61
C ARG A 58 14.19 -0.09 5.11
N LEU A 59 14.25 -0.79 3.97
CA LEU A 59 15.50 -1.19 3.37
C LEU A 59 16.37 0.02 3.01
N ARG A 60 15.76 1.08 2.50
CA ARG A 60 16.48 2.31 2.17
C ARG A 60 17.05 2.97 3.42
N GLU A 61 16.31 2.98 4.53
CA GLU A 61 16.81 3.51 5.79
C GLU A 61 18.03 2.75 6.30
N ILE A 62 17.97 1.42 6.21
CA ILE A 62 19.07 0.56 6.68
C ILE A 62 20.33 0.72 5.84
N ASN A 63 20.15 0.93 4.54
CA ASN A 63 21.25 0.98 3.59
C ASN A 63 21.83 2.39 3.34
N GLN A 64 21.33 3.38 4.05
CA GLN A 64 21.88 4.75 3.98
C GLN A 64 23.01 4.97 4.96
#